data_2283c2b166667708f07023450068385f
#
_entry.id   2283c2b166667708f07023450068385f
#
_cell.length_a   1.000
_cell.length_b   1.000
_cell.length_c   1.000
_cell.angle_alpha   90.00
_cell.angle_beta   90.00
_cell.angle_gamma   90.00
#
_symmetry.space_group_name_H-M   'P 1'
#
loop_
_entity.id
_entity.type
_entity.pdbx_description
1 polymer ?
#
loop_
_entity_poly.entity_id
_entity_poly.type
_entity_poly.pdbx_seq_one_letter_code
_entity_poly.pdbx_strand_id
1 'polypeptide(L)'
;IFLGYTFAIAHDNTEEEQAEIKPLSTWRCLLYIVGGLVALIFGGRLFVDGSSEIARSLGVGESVIGLTLVAMGTSLPELATSVVAALKKNPEIAIGNVIGSNLFNVFFVLGMSATITPLPLGGITNVDLFYLLAVSLLLFFAGRYYKVRTITRVEGVFMIFAYVVYTG
;
A
#
# COMPACT_ATOMS: atom_id res chain seq x y z
N ILE A 1 -9.33 -16.14 8.92
CA ILE A 1 -8.12 -15.73 9.69
C ILE A 1 -7.95 -14.23 9.60
N PHE A 2 -7.94 -13.60 8.40
CA PHE A 2 -7.75 -12.14 8.22
C PHE A 2 -8.83 -11.31 8.92
N LEU A 3 -10.12 -11.60 8.67
CA LEU A 3 -11.25 -10.90 9.31
C LEU A 3 -11.26 -11.08 10.83
N GLY A 4 -10.94 -12.29 11.32
CA GLY A 4 -10.84 -12.54 12.77
C GLY A 4 -9.70 -11.78 13.43
N TYR A 5 -8.54 -11.69 12.77
CA TYR A 5 -7.39 -10.91 13.25
C TYR A 5 -7.70 -9.41 13.28
N THR A 6 -8.32 -8.89 12.22
CA THR A 6 -8.72 -7.48 12.14
C THR A 6 -9.75 -7.13 13.21
N PHE A 7 -10.72 -8.04 13.46
CA PHE A 7 -11.73 -7.85 14.49
C PHE A 7 -11.14 -7.90 15.91
N ALA A 8 -10.18 -8.81 16.15
CA ALA A 8 -9.50 -8.92 17.44
C ALA A 8 -8.67 -7.66 17.77
N ILE A 9 -7.94 -7.11 16.77
CA ILE A 9 -7.18 -5.86 16.96
C ILE A 9 -8.12 -4.67 17.14
N ALA A 10 -9.22 -4.59 16.39
CA ALA A 10 -10.19 -3.50 16.54
C ALA A 10 -10.82 -3.48 17.92
N HIS A 11 -10.98 -4.64 18.57
CA HIS A 11 -11.55 -4.72 19.91
C HIS A 11 -10.57 -4.33 21.03
N ASP A 12 -9.26 -4.55 20.82
CA ASP A 12 -8.23 -4.26 21.83
C ASP A 12 -7.85 -2.76 21.88
N ASN A 13 -8.11 -2.00 20.81
CA ASN A 13 -7.74 -0.58 20.69
C ASN A 13 -8.86 0.40 21.09
N THR A 14 -9.91 -0.04 21.75
CA THR A 14 -11.07 0.82 22.09
C THR A 14 -10.83 1.74 23.29
N GLU A 15 -9.70 1.65 23.99
CA GLU A 15 -9.46 2.40 25.23
C GLU A 15 -8.37 3.48 25.18
N GLU A 16 -7.62 3.64 24.09
CA GLU A 16 -6.55 4.65 24.04
C GLU A 16 -6.81 5.74 22.98
N GLU A 17 -6.93 6.97 23.50
CA GLU A 17 -6.99 8.27 22.81
C GLU A 17 -8.20 8.53 21.89
N GLN A 18 -9.32 8.84 22.52
CA GLN A 18 -10.31 9.75 21.92
C GLN A 18 -9.70 11.17 21.84
N ALA A 19 -8.85 11.41 20.84
CA ALA A 19 -8.68 12.77 20.36
C ALA A 19 -10.08 13.31 20.07
N GLU A 20 -10.43 14.51 20.52
CA GLU A 20 -11.73 15.17 20.30
C GLU A 20 -11.98 15.29 18.77
N ILE A 21 -12.44 14.21 18.18
CA ILE A 21 -12.90 14.18 16.79
C ILE A 21 -14.26 14.88 16.83
N LYS A 22 -14.31 16.15 16.41
CA LYS A 22 -15.58 16.82 16.18
C LYS A 22 -16.41 15.97 15.22
N PRO A 23 -17.57 15.44 15.65
CA PRO A 23 -18.35 14.54 14.83
C PRO A 23 -18.81 15.28 13.57
N LEU A 24 -18.28 14.87 12.42
CA LEU A 24 -18.81 15.30 11.14
C LEU A 24 -20.18 14.63 10.90
N SER A 25 -21.11 15.36 10.29
CA SER A 25 -22.37 14.77 9.82
C SER A 25 -22.06 13.56 8.91
N THR A 26 -22.76 12.45 9.10
CA THR A 26 -22.60 11.20 8.34
C THR A 26 -22.59 11.44 6.82
N TRP A 27 -23.43 12.36 6.34
CA TRP A 27 -23.47 12.74 4.93
C TRP A 27 -22.18 13.40 4.43
N ARG A 28 -21.56 14.25 5.24
CA ARG A 28 -20.27 14.88 4.91
C ARG A 28 -19.15 13.84 4.91
N CYS A 29 -19.15 12.92 5.86
CA CYS A 29 -18.19 11.81 5.87
C CYS A 29 -18.31 10.97 4.58
N LEU A 30 -19.54 10.61 4.19
CA LEU A 30 -19.78 9.85 2.97
C LEU A 30 -19.32 10.60 1.72
N LEU A 31 -19.61 11.90 1.62
CA LEU A 31 -19.15 12.74 0.51
C LEU A 31 -17.62 12.80 0.43
N TYR A 32 -16.93 12.95 1.56
CA TYR A 32 -15.47 12.99 1.58
C TYR A 32 -14.83 11.65 1.22
N ILE A 33 -15.42 10.54 1.70
CA ILE A 33 -14.94 9.20 1.37
C ILE A 33 -15.14 8.91 -0.13
N VAL A 34 -16.35 9.08 -0.64
CA VAL A 34 -16.65 8.80 -2.05
C VAL A 34 -15.90 9.76 -2.97
N GLY A 35 -15.93 11.07 -2.67
CA GLY A 35 -15.23 12.08 -3.45
C GLY A 35 -13.72 11.88 -3.46
N GLY A 36 -13.13 11.56 -2.32
CA GLY A 36 -11.71 11.24 -2.19
C GLY A 36 -11.32 9.98 -2.97
N LEU A 37 -12.14 8.93 -2.88
CA LEU A 37 -11.90 7.68 -3.62
C LEU A 37 -11.98 7.91 -5.14
N VAL A 38 -12.99 8.63 -5.60
CA VAL A 38 -13.14 9.00 -7.02
C VAL A 38 -11.93 9.83 -7.47
N ALA A 39 -11.54 10.85 -6.71
CA ALA A 39 -10.38 11.69 -7.03
C ALA A 39 -9.08 10.89 -7.10
N LEU A 40 -8.86 9.93 -6.19
CA LEU A 40 -7.68 9.06 -6.21
C LEU A 40 -7.67 8.12 -7.41
N ILE A 41 -8.81 7.53 -7.77
CA ILE A 41 -8.91 6.64 -8.94
C ILE A 41 -8.64 7.42 -10.23
N PHE A 42 -9.31 8.56 -10.42
CA PHE A 42 -9.13 9.37 -11.63
C PHE A 42 -7.73 9.99 -11.70
N GLY A 43 -7.22 10.51 -10.58
CA GLY A 43 -5.87 11.06 -10.49
C GLY A 43 -4.80 10.02 -10.77
N GLY A 44 -4.95 8.80 -10.23
CA GLY A 44 -4.06 7.68 -10.50
C GLY A 44 -4.05 7.27 -11.99
N ARG A 45 -5.23 7.21 -12.62
CA ARG A 45 -5.33 6.93 -14.07
C ARG A 45 -4.64 8.02 -14.90
N LEU A 46 -4.96 9.28 -14.66
CA LEU A 46 -4.32 10.39 -15.37
C LEU A 46 -2.80 10.39 -15.21
N PHE A 47 -2.31 10.06 -14.02
CA PHE A 47 -0.87 9.93 -13.78
C PHE A 47 -0.26 8.80 -14.62
N VAL A 48 -0.87 7.60 -14.57
CA VAL A 48 -0.38 6.43 -15.31
C VAL A 48 -0.40 6.68 -16.80
N ASP A 49 -1.51 7.15 -17.33
CA ASP A 49 -1.69 7.39 -18.78
C ASP A 49 -0.71 8.46 -19.28
N GLY A 50 -0.64 9.61 -18.61
CA GLY A 50 0.27 10.70 -19.00
C GLY A 50 1.74 10.34 -18.86
N SER A 51 2.13 9.67 -17.77
CA SER A 51 3.51 9.23 -17.56
C SER A 51 3.92 8.15 -18.56
N SER A 52 3.00 7.23 -18.89
CA SER A 52 3.24 6.16 -19.87
C SER A 52 3.40 6.71 -21.29
N GLU A 53 2.60 7.71 -21.66
CA GLU A 53 2.71 8.36 -22.98
C GLU A 53 4.06 9.09 -23.11
N ILE A 54 4.49 9.83 -22.09
CA ILE A 54 5.82 10.46 -22.07
C ILE A 54 6.92 9.39 -22.17
N ALA A 55 6.85 8.33 -21.38
CA ALA A 55 7.84 7.26 -21.39
C ALA A 55 7.94 6.57 -22.77
N ARG A 56 6.81 6.30 -23.43
CA ARG A 56 6.76 5.78 -24.80
C ARG A 56 7.43 6.72 -25.79
N SER A 57 7.17 8.03 -25.68
CA SER A 57 7.78 9.04 -26.54
C SER A 57 9.31 9.11 -26.39
N LEU A 58 9.82 8.71 -25.22
CA LEU A 58 11.24 8.61 -24.91
C LEU A 58 11.85 7.24 -25.31
N GLY A 59 11.06 6.33 -25.88
CA GLY A 59 11.51 5.01 -26.31
C GLY A 59 11.60 3.96 -25.21
N VAL A 60 10.97 4.19 -24.05
CA VAL A 60 10.94 3.22 -22.96
C VAL A 60 10.03 2.05 -23.33
N GLY A 61 10.51 0.81 -23.11
CA GLY A 61 9.77 -0.40 -23.46
C GLY A 61 8.53 -0.61 -22.58
N GLU A 62 7.48 -1.20 -23.16
CA GLU A 62 6.19 -1.44 -22.49
C GLU A 62 6.31 -2.26 -21.19
N SER A 63 7.26 -3.21 -21.14
CA SER A 63 7.50 -4.01 -19.93
C SER A 63 7.99 -3.14 -18.77
N VAL A 64 8.89 -2.18 -19.03
CA VAL A 64 9.40 -1.25 -18.01
C VAL A 64 8.29 -0.32 -17.55
N ILE A 65 7.49 0.20 -18.49
CA ILE A 65 6.33 1.05 -18.18
C ILE A 65 5.36 0.30 -17.26
N GLY A 66 5.02 -0.94 -17.60
CA GLY A 66 4.11 -1.77 -16.79
C GLY A 66 4.64 -2.05 -15.40
N LEU A 67 5.90 -2.46 -15.28
CA LEU A 67 6.52 -2.80 -13.99
C LEU A 67 6.77 -1.59 -13.09
N THR A 68 6.90 -0.38 -13.65
CA THR A 68 7.19 0.83 -12.88
C THR A 68 5.99 1.75 -12.77
N LEU A 69 5.57 2.38 -13.87
CA LEU A 69 4.55 3.44 -13.85
C LEU A 69 3.16 2.89 -13.52
N VAL A 70 2.78 1.74 -14.08
CA VAL A 70 1.48 1.13 -13.78
C VAL A 70 1.46 0.61 -12.33
N ALA A 71 2.53 -0.04 -11.87
CA ALA A 71 2.64 -0.49 -10.49
C ALA A 71 2.60 0.70 -9.49
N MET A 72 3.32 1.80 -9.77
CA MET A 72 3.22 3.02 -8.97
C MET A 72 1.81 3.58 -8.96
N GLY A 73 1.17 3.68 -10.12
CA GLY A 73 -0.17 4.27 -10.25
C GLY A 73 -1.23 3.51 -9.47
N THR A 74 -1.16 2.19 -9.45
CA THR A 74 -2.07 1.35 -8.64
C THR A 74 -1.84 1.51 -7.14
N SER A 75 -0.63 1.86 -6.73
CA SER A 75 -0.27 2.08 -5.31
C SER A 75 -0.39 3.56 -4.87
N LEU A 76 -0.79 4.48 -5.75
CA LEU A 76 -0.98 5.89 -5.40
C LEU A 76 -2.01 6.12 -4.29
N PRO A 77 -3.17 5.42 -4.27
CA PRO A 77 -4.14 5.55 -3.18
C PRO A 77 -3.55 5.18 -1.81
N GLU A 78 -2.81 4.08 -1.75
CA GLU A 78 -2.14 3.61 -0.53
C GLU A 78 -1.05 4.59 -0.09
N LEU A 79 -0.26 5.10 -1.04
CA LEU A 79 0.77 6.09 -0.77
C LEU A 79 0.15 7.38 -0.23
N ALA A 80 -0.89 7.91 -0.88
CA ALA A 80 -1.57 9.12 -0.44
C ALA A 80 -2.14 8.98 0.97
N THR A 81 -2.81 7.87 1.25
CA THR A 81 -3.37 7.57 2.58
C THR A 81 -2.28 7.51 3.63
N SER A 82 -1.19 6.77 3.37
CA SER A 82 -0.08 6.60 4.30
C SER A 82 0.68 7.90 4.56
N VAL A 83 0.92 8.71 3.52
CA VAL A 83 1.57 10.02 3.66
C VAL A 83 0.70 10.98 4.48
N VAL A 84 -0.59 11.07 4.19
CA VAL A 84 -1.52 11.93 4.96
C VAL A 84 -1.60 11.47 6.41
N ALA A 85 -1.66 10.17 6.67
CA ALA A 85 -1.67 9.63 8.03
C ALA A 85 -0.37 9.98 8.78
N ALA A 86 0.79 9.84 8.12
CA ALA A 86 2.09 10.20 8.69
C ALA A 86 2.20 11.70 8.98
N LEU A 87 1.74 12.57 8.07
CA LEU A 87 1.70 14.02 8.28
C LEU A 87 0.78 14.42 9.43
N LYS A 88 -0.31 13.68 9.64
CA LYS A 88 -1.23 13.85 10.78
C LYS A 88 -0.72 13.21 12.06
N LYS A 89 0.51 12.69 12.07
CA LYS A 89 1.13 12.00 13.23
C LYS A 89 0.33 10.78 13.68
N ASN A 90 -0.26 10.06 12.73
CA ASN A 90 -1.04 8.84 12.97
C ASN A 90 -0.34 7.63 12.31
N PRO A 91 0.78 7.17 12.88
CA PRO A 91 1.61 6.12 12.28
C PRO A 91 0.88 4.77 12.18
N GLU A 92 -0.06 4.50 13.07
CA GLU A 92 -0.84 3.27 13.08
C GLU A 92 -1.69 3.11 11.81
N ILE A 93 -2.34 4.19 11.39
CA ILE A 93 -3.11 4.20 10.13
C ILE A 93 -2.16 3.99 8.93
N ALA A 94 -0.99 4.66 8.92
CA ALA A 94 -0.04 4.50 7.83
C ALA A 94 0.49 3.06 7.72
N ILE A 95 0.93 2.48 8.82
CA ILE A 95 1.44 1.10 8.86
C ILE A 95 0.31 0.10 8.58
N GLY A 96 -0.85 0.29 9.19
CA GLY A 96 -2.02 -0.56 8.97
C GLY A 96 -2.48 -0.58 7.51
N ASN A 97 -2.45 0.59 6.83
CA ASN A 97 -2.77 0.69 5.41
C ASN A 97 -1.79 -0.09 4.53
N VAL A 98 -0.48 0.04 4.77
CA VAL A 98 0.55 -0.68 4.00
C VAL A 98 0.45 -2.20 4.20
N ILE A 99 0.34 -2.65 5.45
CA ILE A 99 0.23 -4.09 5.75
C ILE A 99 -1.11 -4.64 5.24
N GLY A 100 -2.20 -3.91 5.47
CA GLY A 100 -3.54 -4.30 5.07
C GLY A 100 -3.68 -4.45 3.56
N SER A 101 -3.18 -3.49 2.77
CA SER A 101 -3.22 -3.56 1.31
C SER A 101 -2.37 -4.72 0.77
N ASN A 102 -1.19 -4.97 1.32
CA ASN A 102 -0.39 -6.13 0.93
C ASN A 102 -1.11 -7.46 1.20
N LEU A 103 -1.68 -7.63 2.39
CA LEU A 103 -2.44 -8.84 2.73
C LEU A 103 -3.67 -9.01 1.83
N PHE A 104 -4.40 -7.92 1.58
CA PHE A 104 -5.56 -7.94 0.71
C PHE A 104 -5.19 -8.32 -0.73
N ASN A 105 -4.13 -7.73 -1.27
CA ASN A 105 -3.66 -8.01 -2.63
C ASN A 105 -3.20 -9.46 -2.78
N VAL A 106 -2.47 -10.01 -1.82
CA VAL A 106 -1.97 -11.39 -1.90
C VAL A 106 -3.10 -12.41 -1.63
N PHE A 107 -3.87 -12.25 -0.56
CA PHE A 107 -4.84 -13.28 -0.18
C PHE A 107 -6.17 -13.16 -0.91
N PHE A 108 -6.66 -11.93 -1.11
CA PHE A 108 -7.95 -11.74 -1.76
C PHE A 108 -7.82 -11.57 -3.27
N VAL A 109 -7.06 -10.58 -3.74
CA VAL A 109 -7.00 -10.28 -5.18
C VAL A 109 -6.34 -11.43 -5.94
N LEU A 110 -5.15 -11.84 -5.54
CA LEU A 110 -4.43 -12.94 -6.19
C LEU A 110 -5.17 -14.28 -6.00
N GLY A 111 -5.67 -14.55 -4.79
CA GLY A 111 -6.42 -15.77 -4.48
C GLY A 111 -7.71 -15.91 -5.29
N MET A 112 -8.51 -14.83 -5.37
CA MET A 112 -9.73 -14.80 -6.19
C MET A 112 -9.41 -14.94 -7.69
N SER A 113 -8.40 -14.23 -8.17
CA SER A 113 -7.97 -14.31 -9.57
C SER A 113 -7.55 -15.74 -9.95
N ALA A 114 -6.77 -16.38 -9.09
CA ALA A 114 -6.32 -17.77 -9.31
C ALA A 114 -7.47 -18.79 -9.25
N THR A 115 -8.54 -18.49 -8.50
CA THR A 115 -9.74 -19.33 -8.45
C THR A 115 -10.56 -19.25 -9.75
N ILE A 116 -10.57 -18.08 -10.38
CA ILE A 116 -11.31 -17.84 -11.63
C ILE A 116 -10.52 -18.37 -12.84
N THR A 117 -9.21 -18.10 -12.88
CA THR A 117 -8.34 -18.50 -13.99
C THR A 117 -6.97 -18.87 -13.46
N PRO A 118 -6.36 -19.98 -13.92
CA PRO A 118 -4.99 -20.32 -13.58
C PRO A 118 -4.05 -19.17 -13.96
N LEU A 119 -3.24 -18.72 -13.01
CA LEU A 119 -2.31 -17.61 -13.21
C LEU A 119 -0.93 -18.18 -13.53
N PRO A 120 -0.43 -18.03 -14.76
CA PRO A 120 0.96 -18.35 -15.04
C PRO A 120 1.88 -17.39 -14.28
N LEU A 121 2.94 -17.89 -13.68
CA LEU A 121 3.90 -17.05 -12.95
C LEU A 121 4.63 -16.04 -13.86
N GLY A 122 4.49 -16.18 -15.19
CA GLY A 122 5.04 -15.23 -16.16
C GLY A 122 6.55 -15.05 -16.01
N GLY A 123 6.96 -13.81 -15.84
CA GLY A 123 8.37 -13.45 -15.61
C GLY A 123 8.79 -13.42 -14.14
N ILE A 124 7.92 -13.85 -13.20
CA ILE A 124 8.25 -13.86 -11.77
C ILE A 124 9.31 -14.93 -11.50
N THR A 125 10.43 -14.50 -10.96
CA THR A 125 11.56 -15.35 -10.63
C THR A 125 11.55 -15.75 -9.14
N ASN A 126 12.34 -16.77 -8.79
CA ASN A 126 12.54 -17.11 -7.38
C ASN A 126 13.17 -15.95 -6.59
N VAL A 127 13.95 -15.08 -7.25
CA VAL A 127 14.54 -13.89 -6.63
C VAL A 127 13.45 -12.93 -6.18
N ASP A 128 12.44 -12.68 -7.01
CA ASP A 128 11.30 -11.81 -6.68
C ASP A 128 10.52 -12.34 -5.48
N LEU A 129 10.29 -13.66 -5.43
CA LEU A 129 9.60 -14.31 -4.32
C LEU A 129 10.41 -14.23 -3.02
N PHE A 130 11.71 -14.46 -3.07
CA PHE A 130 12.60 -14.32 -1.91
C PHE A 130 12.68 -12.88 -1.43
N TYR A 131 12.74 -11.91 -2.36
CA TYR A 131 12.75 -10.50 -2.01
C TYR A 131 11.44 -10.09 -1.31
N LEU A 132 10.29 -10.47 -1.87
CA LEU A 132 8.98 -10.22 -1.27
C LEU A 132 8.89 -10.83 0.15
N LEU A 133 9.35 -12.07 0.31
CA LEU A 133 9.37 -12.74 1.61
C LEU A 133 10.29 -11.99 2.60
N ALA A 134 11.49 -11.62 2.17
CA ALA A 134 12.47 -10.91 3.01
C ALA A 134 11.92 -9.56 3.48
N VAL A 135 11.32 -8.76 2.59
CA VAL A 135 10.72 -7.46 2.92
C VAL A 135 9.52 -7.64 3.85
N SER A 136 8.69 -8.65 3.62
CA SER A 136 7.52 -8.95 4.47
C SER A 136 7.95 -9.36 5.89
N LEU A 137 9.00 -10.18 6.01
CA LEU A 137 9.57 -10.56 7.31
C LEU A 137 10.22 -9.36 8.00
N LEU A 138 10.92 -8.51 7.27
CA LEU A 138 11.52 -7.29 7.82
C LEU A 138 10.44 -6.37 8.40
N LEU A 139 9.35 -6.14 7.68
CA LEU A 139 8.20 -5.36 8.17
C LEU A 139 7.56 -6.00 9.40
N PHE A 140 7.39 -7.33 9.39
CA PHE A 140 6.83 -8.06 10.53
C PHE A 140 7.72 -7.92 11.77
N PHE A 141 9.02 -8.10 11.63
CA PHE A 141 9.96 -7.96 12.74
C PHE A 141 10.08 -6.51 13.22
N ALA A 142 10.11 -5.53 12.30
CA ALA A 142 10.09 -4.12 12.66
C ALA A 142 8.85 -3.79 13.51
N GLY A 143 7.66 -4.23 13.10
CA GLY A 143 6.42 -4.02 13.86
C GLY A 143 6.38 -4.77 15.19
N ARG A 144 7.06 -5.93 15.33
CA ARG A 144 7.01 -6.78 16.54
C ARG A 144 8.03 -6.38 17.61
N TYR A 145 9.24 -5.99 17.20
CA TYR A 145 10.34 -5.76 18.13
C TYR A 145 10.47 -4.31 18.60
N TYR A 146 9.98 -3.36 17.83
CA TYR A 146 10.01 -1.96 18.23
C TYR A 146 8.93 -1.63 19.26
N LYS A 147 9.36 -1.29 20.48
CA LYS A 147 8.48 -0.90 21.59
C LYS A 147 7.56 0.29 21.29
N VAL A 148 7.88 1.10 20.28
CA VAL A 148 7.17 2.36 19.94
C VAL A 148 6.25 2.21 18.74
N ARG A 149 6.20 1.03 18.09
CA ARG A 149 5.36 0.74 16.90
C ARG A 149 5.45 1.81 15.79
N THR A 150 6.61 2.45 15.66
CA THR A 150 6.87 3.48 14.66
C THR A 150 8.07 3.12 13.82
N ILE A 151 7.97 3.33 12.50
CA ILE A 151 9.11 3.21 11.59
C ILE A 151 9.86 4.54 11.62
N THR A 152 11.15 4.51 11.91
CA THR A 152 12.01 5.69 11.95
C THR A 152 12.35 6.18 10.54
N ARG A 153 12.78 7.44 10.42
CA ARG A 153 13.23 8.00 9.13
C ARG A 153 14.37 7.22 8.51
N VAL A 154 15.28 6.69 9.32
CA VAL A 154 16.45 5.91 8.85
C VAL A 154 15.98 4.60 8.22
N GLU A 155 15.06 3.90 8.87
CA GLU A 155 14.46 2.68 8.33
C GLU A 155 13.68 2.94 7.04
N GLY A 156 12.93 4.06 6.98
CA GLY A 156 12.24 4.49 5.77
C GLY A 156 13.19 4.72 4.60
N VAL A 157 14.31 5.43 4.83
CA VAL A 157 15.34 5.64 3.79
C VAL A 157 15.97 4.32 3.36
N PHE A 158 16.24 3.41 4.31
CA PHE A 158 16.78 2.08 3.99
C PHE A 158 15.79 1.26 3.13
N MET A 159 14.51 1.29 3.43
CA MET A 159 13.47 0.61 2.62
C MET A 159 13.40 1.17 1.19
N ILE A 160 13.45 2.51 1.05
CA ILE A 160 13.48 3.15 -0.29
C ILE A 160 14.74 2.72 -1.05
N PHE A 161 15.90 2.72 -0.41
CA PHE A 161 17.15 2.27 -1.01
C PHE A 161 17.09 0.81 -1.45
N ALA A 162 16.58 -0.08 -0.60
CA ALA A 162 16.37 -1.49 -0.94
C ALA A 162 15.46 -1.66 -2.16
N TYR A 163 14.37 -0.88 -2.25
CA TYR A 163 13.48 -0.90 -3.41
C TYR A 163 14.21 -0.45 -4.69
N VAL A 164 14.96 0.64 -4.64
CA VAL A 164 15.72 1.14 -5.81
C VAL A 164 16.76 0.12 -6.28
N VAL A 165 17.45 -0.55 -5.35
CA VAL A 165 18.41 -1.62 -5.69
C VAL A 165 17.74 -2.84 -6.30
N TYR A 166 16.52 -3.16 -5.89
CA TYR A 166 15.75 -4.27 -6.47
C TYR A 166 15.26 -3.98 -7.89
N THR A 167 14.86 -2.73 -8.16
CA THR A 167 14.27 -2.33 -9.46
C THR A 167 15.29 -1.89 -10.51
N GLY A 168 16.53 -1.56 -10.11
CA GLY A 168 17.61 -1.08 -10.99
C GLY A 168 18.58 -2.15 -11.39
#